data_ed8fc340817b8b0683f4aaafa859db7e
#
_entry.id   ed8fc340817b8b0683f4aaafa859db7e
#
_cell.length_a   1.000
_cell.length_b   1.000
_cell.length_c   1.000
_cell.angle_alpha   90.00
_cell.angle_beta   90.00
_cell.angle_gamma   90.00
#
_symmetry.space_group_name_H-M   'P 1'
#
loop_
_entity.id
_entity.type
_entity.pdbx_description
1 polymer ?
#
loop_
_entity_poly.entity_id
_entity_poly.type
_entity_poly.pdbx_seq_one_letter_code
_entity_poly.pdbx_strand_id
1 'polypeptide(L)'
;MAESNKMREMPVNKLMVQMGIPMILSMALQAVYNIVDSAFVGNMKVGSEAALNALTLVFPVQMLMVAVGIGTGVGTNALLAMTLGQRDVKKAARVAGNSLFLGGIIYVVCLLFGIFGVKAYISSQTIDPEVISMGTTYLRICCVLSFGIIFFSLFEKLLQATGRSLYSTIGQVTGAVINIILDPIMIYGIGPVPEMGVAGAAYATVIGQIVSAGLLLVFHLKLNKEFEHGIKHMKPSARTMKEIYSIGLPAIIAQALMSIMVYAMNLILKFNPSAQTAYGLFYKVQQFVLFLAFGLRDAITPIIAFAYGMGSKKRIKDGIRYGLIYTIALMILGVLITEIFPNAFASLFNAGQSRAYFIGAMRIISISFVFAGINVAYQGIYQALNGGLESLVISLLRQLVIILPLAAIFSVFVRNDQMGVSLIWWAFPITEFVSCLAGYVFLKKIQRNKVEKLG
;
A
#
# COMPACT_ATOMS: atom_id res chain seq x y z
N MET A 1 22.05 20.72 -10.77
CA MET A 1 20.74 20.86 -11.43
C MET A 1 19.67 20.61 -10.40
N ALA A 2 18.61 21.45 -10.32
CA ALA A 2 17.47 21.18 -9.46
C ALA A 2 16.79 19.87 -9.91
N GLU A 3 16.27 19.08 -8.98
CA GLU A 3 15.71 17.77 -9.34
C GLU A 3 14.43 17.87 -10.17
N SER A 4 13.73 19.01 -10.16
CA SER A 4 12.67 19.32 -11.14
C SER A 4 13.17 19.31 -12.59
N ASN A 5 14.45 19.61 -12.82
CA ASN A 5 15.06 19.46 -14.14
C ASN A 5 15.27 18.00 -14.54
N LYS A 6 15.50 17.08 -13.57
CA LYS A 6 15.58 15.64 -13.87
C LYS A 6 14.24 15.11 -14.39
N MET A 7 13.14 15.46 -13.73
CA MET A 7 11.80 15.06 -14.17
C MET A 7 11.47 15.55 -15.59
N ARG A 8 12.06 16.68 -15.99
CA ARG A 8 11.86 17.31 -17.30
C ARG A 8 12.82 16.79 -18.36
N GLU A 9 14.10 16.65 -18.05
CA GLU A 9 15.19 16.49 -19.03
C GLU A 9 15.69 15.06 -19.12
N MET A 10 15.70 14.31 -18.02
CA MET A 10 16.21 12.94 -18.01
C MET A 10 15.36 12.01 -18.89
N PRO A 11 15.99 11.12 -19.68
CA PRO A 11 15.27 10.09 -20.42
C PRO A 11 14.37 9.27 -19.49
N VAL A 12 13.12 9.01 -19.91
CA VAL A 12 12.09 8.42 -19.05
C VAL A 12 12.47 7.02 -18.56
N ASN A 13 13.16 6.21 -19.36
CA ASN A 13 13.65 4.89 -18.95
C ASN A 13 14.64 4.98 -17.78
N LYS A 14 15.60 5.90 -17.82
CA LYS A 14 16.57 6.13 -16.73
C LYS A 14 15.87 6.70 -15.49
N LEU A 15 14.96 7.65 -15.68
CA LEU A 15 14.17 8.25 -14.61
C LEU A 15 13.33 7.18 -13.89
N MET A 16 12.68 6.29 -14.65
CA MET A 16 11.87 5.19 -14.10
C MET A 16 12.71 4.25 -13.22
N VAL A 17 13.92 3.92 -13.63
CA VAL A 17 14.85 3.09 -12.83
C VAL A 17 15.33 3.85 -11.59
N GLN A 18 15.74 5.10 -11.75
CA GLN A 18 16.28 5.90 -10.66
C GLN A 18 15.23 6.17 -9.56
N MET A 19 13.98 6.35 -9.93
CA MET A 19 12.88 6.54 -8.98
C MET A 19 12.30 5.19 -8.51
N GLY A 20 12.20 4.23 -9.40
CA GLY A 20 11.55 2.94 -9.15
C GLY A 20 12.33 2.06 -8.18
N ILE A 21 13.66 1.93 -8.35
CA ILE A 21 14.46 1.07 -7.48
C ILE A 21 14.32 1.45 -6.00
N PRO A 22 14.50 2.72 -5.58
CA PRO A 22 14.28 3.10 -4.18
C PRO A 22 12.87 2.76 -3.68
N MET A 23 11.84 3.02 -4.49
CA MET A 23 10.45 2.76 -4.11
C MET A 23 10.14 1.26 -4.00
N ILE A 24 10.69 0.43 -4.89
CA ILE A 24 10.60 -1.03 -4.81
C ILE A 24 11.26 -1.54 -3.53
N LEU A 25 12.47 -1.06 -3.22
CA LEU A 25 13.17 -1.42 -1.98
C LEU A 25 12.39 -1.00 -0.74
N SER A 26 11.79 0.19 -0.77
CA SER A 26 10.93 0.71 0.29
C SER A 26 9.76 -0.24 0.58
N MET A 27 9.04 -0.65 -0.46
CA MET A 27 7.91 -1.57 -0.33
C MET A 27 8.34 -2.99 0.11
N ALA A 28 9.48 -3.48 -0.41
CA ALA A 28 10.03 -4.78 0.02
C ALA A 28 10.39 -4.78 1.52
N LEU A 29 11.03 -3.71 1.99
CA LEU A 29 11.36 -3.54 3.41
C LEU A 29 10.12 -3.42 4.29
N GLN A 30 9.06 -2.76 3.81
CA GLN A 30 7.79 -2.70 4.53
C GLN A 30 7.17 -4.09 4.72
N ALA A 31 7.25 -4.96 3.71
CA ALA A 31 6.79 -6.33 3.83
C ALA A 31 7.59 -7.13 4.87
N VAL A 32 8.91 -6.99 4.86
CA VAL A 32 9.79 -7.64 5.84
C VAL A 32 9.52 -7.13 7.26
N TYR A 33 9.43 -5.83 7.43
CA TYR A 33 9.14 -5.21 8.73
C TYR A 33 7.83 -5.72 9.35
N ASN A 34 6.74 -5.81 8.57
CA ASN A 34 5.46 -6.32 9.06
C ASN A 34 5.53 -7.78 9.56
N ILE A 35 6.40 -8.61 8.93
CA ILE A 35 6.64 -9.99 9.35
C ILE A 35 7.41 -10.03 10.67
N VAL A 36 8.44 -9.19 10.79
CA VAL A 36 9.33 -9.14 11.96
C VAL A 36 8.58 -8.66 13.20
N ASP A 37 7.80 -7.59 13.08
CA ASP A 37 6.96 -7.04 14.16
C ASP A 37 6.00 -8.11 14.72
N SER A 38 5.28 -8.80 13.82
CA SER A 38 4.38 -9.88 14.21
C SER A 38 5.11 -11.05 14.89
N ALA A 39 6.34 -11.34 14.48
CA ALA A 39 7.14 -12.40 15.07
C ALA A 39 7.58 -12.04 16.51
N PHE A 40 7.97 -10.80 16.78
CA PHE A 40 8.32 -10.39 18.14
C PHE A 40 7.13 -10.49 19.09
N VAL A 41 5.95 -10.01 18.70
CA VAL A 41 4.74 -10.12 19.54
C VAL A 41 4.34 -11.58 19.75
N GLY A 42 4.43 -12.43 18.72
CA GLY A 42 4.14 -13.87 18.83
C GLY A 42 5.08 -14.65 19.74
N ASN A 43 6.28 -14.12 20.02
CA ASN A 43 7.28 -14.74 20.89
C ASN A 43 7.29 -14.17 22.32
N MET A 44 6.27 -13.42 22.73
CA MET A 44 6.14 -12.96 24.13
C MET A 44 6.03 -14.15 25.07
N LYS A 45 6.66 -14.05 26.25
CA LYS A 45 6.69 -15.14 27.26
C LYS A 45 5.32 -15.37 27.91
N VAL A 46 4.52 -14.34 28.07
CA VAL A 46 3.20 -14.38 28.72
C VAL A 46 2.21 -13.65 27.84
N GLY A 47 1.01 -14.22 27.66
CA GLY A 47 -0.10 -13.59 26.95
C GLY A 47 0.11 -13.46 25.43
N SER A 48 1.04 -14.21 24.82
CA SER A 48 1.31 -14.13 23.37
C SER A 48 0.08 -14.45 22.51
N GLU A 49 -0.75 -15.41 22.92
CA GLU A 49 -1.98 -15.75 22.20
C GLU A 49 -3.02 -14.62 22.30
N ALA A 50 -3.24 -14.07 23.50
CA ALA A 50 -4.11 -12.91 23.69
C ALA A 50 -3.61 -11.67 22.93
N ALA A 51 -2.28 -11.47 22.90
CA ALA A 51 -1.64 -10.38 22.17
C ALA A 51 -1.84 -10.52 20.66
N LEU A 52 -1.64 -11.71 20.08
CA LEU A 52 -1.88 -11.96 18.66
C LEU A 52 -3.34 -11.79 18.28
N ASN A 53 -4.26 -12.23 19.16
CA ASN A 53 -5.68 -12.02 18.98
C ASN A 53 -6.03 -10.52 19.02
N ALA A 54 -5.51 -9.79 20.00
CA ALA A 54 -5.67 -8.34 20.09
C ALA A 54 -5.17 -7.62 18.85
N LEU A 55 -3.98 -7.95 18.30
CA LEU A 55 -3.47 -7.40 17.06
C LEU A 55 -4.38 -7.70 15.87
N THR A 56 -4.98 -8.89 15.82
CA THR A 56 -5.92 -9.25 14.75
C THR A 56 -7.17 -8.36 14.78
N LEU A 57 -7.70 -8.06 15.98
CA LEU A 57 -8.86 -7.18 16.15
C LEU A 57 -8.54 -5.71 15.85
N VAL A 58 -7.31 -5.28 16.10
CA VAL A 58 -6.82 -3.91 15.83
C VAL A 58 -6.56 -3.65 14.35
N PHE A 59 -6.15 -4.69 13.63
CA PHE A 59 -5.67 -4.62 12.25
C PHE A 59 -6.61 -3.85 11.28
N PRO A 60 -7.96 -4.04 11.31
CA PRO A 60 -8.84 -3.32 10.39
C PRO A 60 -8.77 -1.80 10.53
N VAL A 61 -8.69 -1.29 11.77
CA VAL A 61 -8.59 0.16 12.02
C VAL A 61 -7.24 0.68 11.59
N GLN A 62 -6.15 -0.03 11.88
CA GLN A 62 -4.82 0.34 11.38
C GLN A 62 -4.77 0.39 9.86
N MET A 63 -5.34 -0.62 9.19
CA MET A 63 -5.42 -0.63 7.72
C MET A 63 -6.23 0.54 7.16
N LEU A 64 -7.32 0.92 7.84
CA LEU A 64 -8.10 2.10 7.45
C LEU A 64 -7.30 3.39 7.61
N MET A 65 -6.57 3.56 8.72
CA MET A 65 -5.69 4.72 8.94
C MET A 65 -4.62 4.83 7.86
N VAL A 66 -3.96 3.70 7.55
CA VAL A 66 -2.94 3.61 6.50
C VAL A 66 -3.56 3.90 5.13
N ALA A 67 -4.73 3.33 4.82
CA ALA A 67 -5.42 3.54 3.56
C ALA A 67 -5.78 5.01 3.33
N VAL A 68 -6.28 5.70 4.36
CA VAL A 68 -6.63 7.13 4.29
C VAL A 68 -5.38 7.98 4.11
N GLY A 69 -4.30 7.70 4.85
CA GLY A 69 -3.01 8.38 4.71
C GLY A 69 -2.40 8.22 3.32
N ILE A 70 -2.26 6.96 2.87
CA ILE A 70 -1.70 6.63 1.54
C ILE A 70 -2.57 7.21 0.42
N GLY A 71 -3.88 7.03 0.48
CA GLY A 71 -4.76 7.49 -0.58
C GLY A 71 -4.79 9.02 -0.71
N THR A 72 -4.81 9.75 0.41
CA THR A 72 -4.65 11.22 0.40
C THR A 72 -3.30 11.60 -0.18
N GLY A 73 -2.24 10.88 0.19
CA GLY A 73 -0.90 11.04 -0.36
C GLY A 73 -0.82 10.77 -1.87
N VAL A 74 -1.48 9.74 -2.38
CA VAL A 74 -1.52 9.40 -3.82
C VAL A 74 -2.18 10.53 -4.61
N GLY A 75 -3.32 11.04 -4.15
CA GLY A 75 -3.97 12.19 -4.77
C GLY A 75 -3.09 13.43 -4.78
N THR A 76 -2.41 13.70 -3.66
CA THR A 76 -1.43 14.79 -3.54
C THR A 76 -0.25 14.62 -4.50
N ASN A 77 0.32 13.42 -4.57
CA ASN A 77 1.47 13.10 -5.43
C ASN A 77 1.14 13.39 -6.91
N ALA A 78 0.04 12.82 -7.41
CA ALA A 78 -0.35 12.98 -8.80
C ALA A 78 -0.65 14.46 -9.13
N LEU A 79 -1.43 15.15 -8.30
CA LEU A 79 -1.79 16.55 -8.53
C LEU A 79 -0.59 17.49 -8.41
N LEU A 80 0.29 17.27 -7.43
CA LEU A 80 1.50 18.08 -7.25
C LEU A 80 2.47 17.90 -8.42
N ALA A 81 2.75 16.65 -8.81
CA ALA A 81 3.63 16.37 -9.95
C ALA A 81 3.11 16.99 -11.25
N MET A 82 1.80 16.90 -11.52
CA MET A 82 1.17 17.53 -12.67
C MET A 82 1.31 19.07 -12.62
N THR A 83 1.05 19.67 -11.47
CA THR A 83 1.13 21.12 -11.27
C THR A 83 2.56 21.64 -11.43
N LEU A 84 3.56 20.90 -10.97
CA LEU A 84 4.97 21.20 -11.20
C LEU A 84 5.35 21.09 -12.67
N GLY A 85 4.81 20.12 -13.39
CA GLY A 85 4.95 19.99 -14.84
C GLY A 85 4.42 21.23 -15.58
N GLN A 86 3.31 21.79 -15.12
CA GLN A 86 2.70 23.03 -15.62
C GLN A 86 3.49 24.30 -15.26
N ARG A 87 4.49 24.21 -14.39
CA ARG A 87 5.23 25.35 -13.80
C ARG A 87 4.35 26.31 -12.98
N ASP A 88 3.22 25.84 -12.46
CA ASP A 88 2.36 26.63 -11.57
C ASP A 88 2.81 26.48 -10.11
N VAL A 89 3.86 27.23 -9.74
CA VAL A 89 4.46 27.21 -8.42
C VAL A 89 3.47 27.59 -7.31
N LYS A 90 2.56 28.54 -7.59
CA LYS A 90 1.54 28.98 -6.63
C LYS A 90 0.52 27.87 -6.33
N LYS A 91 0.06 27.17 -7.38
CA LYS A 91 -0.84 26.03 -7.24
C LYS A 91 -0.12 24.87 -6.56
N ALA A 92 1.16 24.61 -6.89
CA ALA A 92 1.97 23.57 -6.24
C ALA A 92 2.08 23.80 -4.72
N ALA A 93 2.41 25.00 -4.28
CA ALA A 93 2.45 25.38 -2.86
C ALA A 93 1.09 25.18 -2.17
N ARG A 94 -0.02 25.53 -2.85
CA ARG A 94 -1.37 25.33 -2.34
C ARG A 94 -1.75 23.84 -2.24
N VAL A 95 -1.36 23.01 -3.20
CA VAL A 95 -1.59 21.56 -3.16
C VAL A 95 -0.86 20.95 -1.99
N ALA A 96 0.44 21.26 -1.82
CA ALA A 96 1.23 20.77 -0.70
C ALA A 96 0.65 21.25 0.65
N GLY A 97 0.30 22.54 0.80
CA GLY A 97 -0.28 23.08 2.02
C GLY A 97 -1.64 22.46 2.37
N ASN A 98 -2.52 22.29 1.38
CA ASN A 98 -3.84 21.66 1.59
C ASN A 98 -3.72 20.17 1.93
N SER A 99 -2.72 19.45 1.39
CA SER A 99 -2.50 18.05 1.79
C SER A 99 -2.09 17.93 3.27
N LEU A 100 -1.25 18.85 3.77
CA LEU A 100 -0.88 18.90 5.19
C LEU A 100 -2.07 19.28 6.08
N PHE A 101 -2.91 20.21 5.63
CA PHE A 101 -4.16 20.57 6.32
C PHE A 101 -5.10 19.36 6.41
N LEU A 102 -5.29 18.61 5.32
CA LEU A 102 -6.07 17.37 5.31
C LEU A 102 -5.46 16.32 6.25
N GLY A 103 -4.13 16.19 6.29
CA GLY A 103 -3.43 15.35 7.26
C GLY A 103 -3.76 15.72 8.70
N GLY A 104 -3.84 17.02 9.01
CA GLY A 104 -4.26 17.52 10.32
C GLY A 104 -5.70 17.11 10.66
N ILE A 105 -6.64 17.20 9.71
CA ILE A 105 -8.03 16.75 9.91
C ILE A 105 -8.08 15.24 10.18
N ILE A 106 -7.38 14.44 9.34
CA ILE A 106 -7.33 12.98 9.50
C ILE A 106 -6.77 12.64 10.88
N TYR A 107 -5.69 13.31 11.29
CA TYR A 107 -5.12 13.12 12.62
C TYR A 107 -6.12 13.41 13.74
N VAL A 108 -6.84 14.54 13.67
CA VAL A 108 -7.84 14.89 14.69
C VAL A 108 -8.94 13.83 14.77
N VAL A 109 -9.41 13.31 13.64
CA VAL A 109 -10.40 12.22 13.61
C VAL A 109 -9.85 10.96 14.28
N CYS A 110 -8.62 10.56 13.94
CA CYS A 110 -7.96 9.40 14.57
C CYS A 110 -7.73 9.62 16.08
N LEU A 111 -7.33 10.82 16.49
CA LEU A 111 -7.14 11.20 17.89
C LEU A 111 -8.45 11.07 18.69
N LEU A 112 -9.54 11.64 18.18
CA LEU A 112 -10.85 11.56 18.83
C LEU A 112 -11.34 10.11 18.93
N PHE A 113 -11.17 9.32 17.88
CA PHE A 113 -11.44 7.89 17.91
C PHE A 113 -10.57 7.17 18.94
N GLY A 114 -9.27 7.49 19.00
CA GLY A 114 -8.31 6.94 19.97
C GLY A 114 -8.71 7.17 21.42
N ILE A 115 -9.23 8.37 21.71
CA ILE A 115 -9.65 8.75 23.07
C ILE A 115 -11.00 8.12 23.44
N PHE A 116 -12.00 8.21 22.55
CA PHE A 116 -13.38 7.90 22.88
C PHE A 116 -13.91 6.59 22.29
N GLY A 117 -13.40 6.15 21.12
CA GLY A 117 -13.99 5.06 20.33
C GLY A 117 -13.35 3.70 20.53
N VAL A 118 -12.05 3.64 20.83
CA VAL A 118 -11.25 2.40 20.78
C VAL A 118 -11.79 1.32 21.72
N LYS A 119 -12.10 1.66 22.97
CA LYS A 119 -12.61 0.67 23.95
C LYS A 119 -13.93 0.07 23.48
N ALA A 120 -14.86 0.89 23.01
CA ALA A 120 -16.16 0.42 22.51
C ALA A 120 -15.96 -0.49 21.27
N TYR A 121 -15.06 -0.12 20.36
CA TYR A 121 -14.74 -0.91 19.18
C TYR A 121 -14.19 -2.29 19.54
N ILE A 122 -13.17 -2.39 20.41
CA ILE A 122 -12.58 -3.69 20.80
C ILE A 122 -13.59 -4.52 21.58
N SER A 123 -14.31 -3.94 22.56
CA SER A 123 -15.31 -4.66 23.37
C SER A 123 -16.52 -5.15 22.55
N SER A 124 -16.76 -4.61 21.36
CA SER A 124 -17.79 -5.11 20.45
C SER A 124 -17.39 -6.40 19.73
N GLN A 125 -16.10 -6.76 19.73
CA GLN A 125 -15.57 -7.90 18.98
C GLN A 125 -15.18 -9.09 19.86
N THR A 126 -14.92 -8.87 21.15
CA THR A 126 -14.51 -9.92 22.08
C THR A 126 -15.04 -9.63 23.50
N ILE A 127 -15.24 -10.70 24.25
CA ILE A 127 -15.61 -10.65 25.69
C ILE A 127 -14.42 -10.95 26.60
N ASP A 128 -13.27 -11.37 26.03
CA ASP A 128 -12.07 -11.70 26.77
C ASP A 128 -11.44 -10.42 27.37
N PRO A 129 -11.35 -10.28 28.71
CA PRO A 129 -10.85 -9.07 29.35
C PRO A 129 -9.39 -8.77 29.02
N GLU A 130 -8.55 -9.81 28.85
CA GLU A 130 -7.12 -9.67 28.53
C GLU A 130 -6.94 -9.12 27.10
N VAL A 131 -7.66 -9.70 26.14
CA VAL A 131 -7.66 -9.24 24.74
C VAL A 131 -8.23 -7.82 24.64
N ILE A 132 -9.29 -7.50 25.39
CA ILE A 132 -9.85 -6.13 25.44
C ILE A 132 -8.81 -5.14 25.96
N SER A 133 -8.11 -5.47 27.05
CA SER A 133 -7.09 -4.62 27.66
C SER A 133 -5.94 -4.35 26.69
N MET A 134 -5.36 -5.44 26.11
CA MET A 134 -4.23 -5.37 25.20
C MET A 134 -4.60 -4.63 23.90
N GLY A 135 -5.73 -4.98 23.28
CA GLY A 135 -6.19 -4.36 22.04
C GLY A 135 -6.54 -2.88 22.22
N THR A 136 -7.17 -2.53 23.33
CA THR A 136 -7.49 -1.12 23.66
C THR A 136 -6.22 -0.31 23.88
N THR A 137 -5.24 -0.84 24.60
CA THR A 137 -3.95 -0.17 24.83
C THR A 137 -3.20 0.05 23.53
N TYR A 138 -3.03 -1.01 22.73
CA TYR A 138 -2.32 -0.94 21.45
C TYR A 138 -2.97 0.07 20.49
N LEU A 139 -4.26 -0.09 20.23
CA LEU A 139 -4.96 0.74 19.27
C LEU A 139 -5.07 2.20 19.72
N ARG A 140 -5.22 2.44 21.02
CA ARG A 140 -5.23 3.80 21.57
C ARG A 140 -3.91 4.49 21.34
N ILE A 141 -2.76 3.85 21.60
CA ILE A 141 -1.43 4.40 21.35
C ILE A 141 -1.29 4.74 19.85
N CYS A 142 -1.63 3.79 18.97
CA CYS A 142 -1.55 4.00 17.53
C CYS A 142 -2.44 5.14 17.03
N CYS A 143 -3.68 5.28 17.55
CA CYS A 143 -4.59 6.34 17.12
C CYS A 143 -4.24 7.71 17.69
N VAL A 144 -3.86 7.79 18.98
CA VAL A 144 -3.50 9.07 19.62
C VAL A 144 -2.20 9.64 19.02
N LEU A 145 -1.27 8.79 18.67
CA LEU A 145 0.01 9.18 18.07
C LEU A 145 0.03 9.00 16.54
N SER A 146 -1.13 8.89 15.91
CA SER A 146 -1.26 8.64 14.46
C SER A 146 -0.69 9.75 13.57
N PHE A 147 -0.39 10.93 14.12
CA PHE A 147 0.28 11.99 13.36
C PHE A 147 1.59 11.50 12.72
N GLY A 148 2.29 10.56 13.37
CA GLY A 148 3.50 9.95 12.81
C GLY A 148 3.24 9.31 11.44
N ILE A 149 2.32 8.35 11.37
CA ILE A 149 2.02 7.62 10.12
C ILE A 149 1.36 8.51 9.06
N ILE A 150 0.48 9.44 9.48
CA ILE A 150 -0.24 10.31 8.56
C ILE A 150 0.72 11.28 7.88
N PHE A 151 1.54 12.01 8.66
CA PHE A 151 2.49 12.96 8.09
C PHE A 151 3.67 12.29 7.40
N PHE A 152 4.12 11.12 7.88
CA PHE A 152 5.06 10.28 7.14
C PHE A 152 4.55 10.01 5.71
N SER A 153 3.31 9.48 5.58
CA SER A 153 2.73 9.18 4.26
C SER A 153 2.63 10.41 3.35
N LEU A 154 2.28 11.56 3.91
CA LEU A 154 2.17 12.79 3.13
C LEU A 154 3.53 13.32 2.68
N PHE A 155 4.52 13.42 3.58
CA PHE A 155 5.86 13.88 3.21
C PHE A 155 6.56 12.93 2.25
N GLU A 156 6.35 11.62 2.41
CA GLU A 156 6.80 10.61 1.45
C GLU A 156 6.29 10.94 0.04
N LYS A 157 5.00 11.16 -0.10
CA LYS A 157 4.36 11.44 -1.41
C LYS A 157 4.71 12.82 -1.97
N LEU A 158 4.93 13.82 -1.11
CA LEU A 158 5.45 15.13 -1.53
C LEU A 158 6.87 15.05 -2.09
N LEU A 159 7.75 14.24 -1.50
CA LEU A 159 9.10 13.98 -2.00
C LEU A 159 9.09 13.17 -3.30
N GLN A 160 8.23 12.17 -3.39
CA GLN A 160 8.05 11.37 -4.61
C GLN A 160 7.55 12.22 -5.78
N ALA A 161 6.60 13.13 -5.55
CA ALA A 161 6.06 14.04 -6.56
C ALA A 161 7.11 14.98 -7.18
N THR A 162 8.16 15.29 -6.44
CA THR A 162 9.27 16.14 -6.88
C THR A 162 10.47 15.36 -7.42
N GLY A 163 10.36 14.03 -7.57
CA GLY A 163 11.42 13.15 -8.08
C GLY A 163 12.45 12.70 -7.04
N ARG A 164 12.19 12.95 -5.74
CA ARG A 164 13.10 12.67 -4.61
C ARG A 164 12.79 11.34 -3.92
N SER A 165 12.53 10.29 -4.71
CA SER A 165 12.17 8.97 -4.19
C SER A 165 13.23 8.34 -3.29
N LEU A 166 14.52 8.60 -3.55
CA LEU A 166 15.60 8.11 -2.69
C LEU A 166 15.45 8.63 -1.25
N TYR A 167 15.11 9.92 -1.08
CA TYR A 167 14.94 10.52 0.25
C TYR A 167 13.68 10.00 0.94
N SER A 168 12.61 9.73 0.21
CA SER A 168 11.43 9.08 0.78
C SER A 168 11.75 7.66 1.27
N THR A 169 12.53 6.90 0.49
CA THR A 169 13.03 5.58 0.89
C THR A 169 13.92 5.63 2.12
N ILE A 170 14.86 6.58 2.21
CA ILE A 170 15.71 6.75 3.40
C ILE A 170 14.85 6.98 4.65
N GLY A 171 13.81 7.83 4.56
CA GLY A 171 12.90 8.06 5.68
C GLY A 171 12.17 6.79 6.12
N GLN A 172 11.66 6.02 5.16
CA GLN A 172 10.95 4.75 5.44
C GLN A 172 11.88 3.70 6.04
N VAL A 173 13.08 3.51 5.48
CA VAL A 173 14.10 2.57 5.99
C VAL A 173 14.50 2.94 7.41
N THR A 174 14.73 4.23 7.68
CA THR A 174 15.08 4.71 9.02
C THR A 174 14.00 4.34 10.04
N GLY A 175 12.74 4.57 9.74
CA GLY A 175 11.65 4.21 10.64
C GLY A 175 11.53 2.70 10.86
N ALA A 176 11.65 1.91 9.80
CA ALA A 176 11.61 0.46 9.90
C ALA A 176 12.76 -0.09 10.76
N VAL A 177 13.98 0.41 10.57
CA VAL A 177 15.15 0.02 11.37
C VAL A 177 14.97 0.40 12.85
N ILE A 178 14.49 1.61 13.13
CA ILE A 178 14.21 2.05 14.51
C ILE A 178 13.16 1.16 15.15
N ASN A 179 12.09 0.86 14.45
CA ASN A 179 11.04 -0.02 14.97
C ASN A 179 11.60 -1.43 15.28
N ILE A 180 12.31 -2.08 14.33
CA ILE A 180 12.92 -3.40 14.53
C ILE A 180 13.88 -3.43 15.74
N ILE A 181 14.61 -2.33 16.00
CA ILE A 181 15.50 -2.24 17.15
C ILE A 181 14.71 -2.04 18.45
N LEU A 182 13.67 -1.18 18.42
CA LEU A 182 12.88 -0.86 19.61
C LEU A 182 11.91 -1.97 20.01
N ASP A 183 11.41 -2.77 19.07
CA ASP A 183 10.46 -3.86 19.35
C ASP A 183 10.99 -4.80 20.46
N PRO A 184 12.13 -5.47 20.34
CA PRO A 184 12.60 -6.36 21.39
C PRO A 184 12.94 -5.61 22.69
N ILE A 185 13.41 -4.36 22.60
CA ILE A 185 13.76 -3.56 23.78
C ILE A 185 12.50 -3.22 24.59
N MET A 186 11.43 -2.83 23.93
CA MET A 186 10.22 -2.37 24.60
C MET A 186 9.23 -3.51 24.89
N ILE A 187 9.17 -4.52 24.03
CA ILE A 187 8.30 -5.69 24.25
C ILE A 187 8.81 -6.51 25.42
N TYR A 188 10.10 -6.85 25.44
CA TYR A 188 10.69 -7.78 26.40
C TYR A 188 11.38 -7.11 27.60
N GLY A 189 11.54 -5.79 27.57
CA GLY A 189 12.18 -5.05 28.64
C GLY A 189 13.69 -5.27 28.70
N ILE A 190 14.46 -4.75 27.74
CA ILE A 190 15.92 -4.90 27.70
C ILE A 190 16.59 -3.63 28.25
N GLY A 191 17.54 -3.82 29.15
CA GLY A 191 18.32 -2.72 29.78
C GLY A 191 17.46 -1.91 30.76
N PRO A 192 17.44 -0.58 30.68
CA PRO A 192 16.68 0.28 31.60
C PRO A 192 15.19 0.38 31.28
N VAL A 193 14.75 -0.22 30.14
CA VAL A 193 13.37 -0.14 29.70
C VAL A 193 12.57 -1.28 30.34
N PRO A 194 11.44 -1.01 31.02
CA PRO A 194 10.59 -2.06 31.58
C PRO A 194 9.92 -2.89 30.47
N GLU A 195 9.57 -4.11 30.77
CA GLU A 195 8.77 -4.98 29.90
C GLU A 195 7.38 -4.35 29.70
N MET A 196 7.05 -4.00 28.45
CA MET A 196 5.80 -3.32 28.11
C MET A 196 4.85 -4.20 27.28
N GLY A 197 5.30 -5.38 26.83
CA GLY A 197 4.51 -6.29 26.03
C GLY A 197 3.92 -5.63 24.78
N VAL A 198 2.60 -5.79 24.60
CA VAL A 198 1.86 -5.22 23.45
C VAL A 198 1.94 -3.69 23.38
N ALA A 199 1.98 -3.00 24.52
CA ALA A 199 2.17 -1.55 24.53
C ALA A 199 3.55 -1.17 24.00
N GLY A 200 4.58 -1.97 24.29
CA GLY A 200 5.93 -1.80 23.75
C GLY A 200 5.98 -1.87 22.23
N ALA A 201 5.30 -2.85 21.63
CA ALA A 201 5.16 -2.97 20.18
C ALA A 201 4.48 -1.73 19.58
N ALA A 202 3.38 -1.23 20.21
CA ALA A 202 2.70 -0.03 19.76
C ALA A 202 3.61 1.20 19.80
N TYR A 203 4.34 1.40 20.90
CA TYR A 203 5.27 2.53 21.02
C TYR A 203 6.44 2.43 20.05
N ALA A 204 7.03 1.25 19.86
CA ALA A 204 8.13 1.06 18.91
C ALA A 204 7.70 1.42 17.48
N THR A 205 6.51 0.95 17.07
CA THR A 205 5.92 1.28 15.77
C THR A 205 5.71 2.78 15.60
N VAL A 206 5.09 3.42 16.59
CA VAL A 206 4.77 4.86 16.52
C VAL A 206 6.04 5.73 16.56
N ILE A 207 7.03 5.39 17.38
CA ILE A 207 8.32 6.10 17.43
C ILE A 207 9.02 6.01 16.07
N GLY A 208 9.07 4.83 15.44
CA GLY A 208 9.60 4.66 14.09
C GLY A 208 8.91 5.56 13.07
N GLN A 209 7.57 5.63 13.12
CA GLN A 209 6.78 6.49 12.23
C GLN A 209 7.00 7.98 12.47
N ILE A 210 7.11 8.41 13.74
CA ILE A 210 7.36 9.81 14.10
C ILE A 210 8.76 10.24 13.65
N VAL A 211 9.79 9.42 13.87
CA VAL A 211 11.16 9.71 13.43
C VAL A 211 11.21 9.79 11.89
N SER A 212 10.56 8.85 11.20
CA SER A 212 10.42 8.91 9.75
C SER A 212 9.75 10.21 9.30
N ALA A 213 8.62 10.57 9.88
CA ALA A 213 7.90 11.80 9.55
C ALA A 213 8.77 13.05 9.77
N GLY A 214 9.49 13.09 10.90
CA GLY A 214 10.41 14.19 11.21
C GLY A 214 11.57 14.30 10.21
N LEU A 215 12.19 13.16 9.85
CA LEU A 215 13.25 13.13 8.85
C LEU A 215 12.76 13.56 7.47
N LEU A 216 11.60 13.06 7.05
CA LEU A 216 11.00 13.43 5.77
C LEU A 216 10.53 14.89 5.75
N LEU A 217 10.06 15.45 6.87
CA LEU A 217 9.79 16.88 7.00
C LEU A 217 11.05 17.70 6.78
N VAL A 218 12.19 17.31 7.38
CA VAL A 218 13.47 17.98 7.17
C VAL A 218 13.89 17.93 5.70
N PHE A 219 13.77 16.77 5.07
CA PHE A 219 14.04 16.62 3.64
C PHE A 219 13.08 17.46 2.79
N HIS A 220 11.79 17.45 3.13
CA HIS A 220 10.80 18.28 2.44
C HIS A 220 11.16 19.76 2.48
N LEU A 221 11.47 20.31 3.64
CA LEU A 221 11.81 21.72 3.81
C LEU A 221 13.16 22.11 3.16
N LYS A 222 14.15 21.22 3.19
CA LYS A 222 15.47 21.51 2.63
C LYS A 222 15.58 21.27 1.14
N LEU A 223 14.87 20.30 0.60
CA LEU A 223 15.06 19.83 -0.77
C LEU A 223 13.96 20.29 -1.73
N ASN A 224 12.70 20.32 -1.30
CA ASN A 224 11.57 20.72 -2.16
C ASN A 224 11.50 22.23 -2.32
N LYS A 225 12.49 22.80 -3.03
CA LYS A 225 12.58 24.25 -3.29
C LYS A 225 11.80 24.72 -4.50
N GLU A 226 11.07 23.84 -5.18
CA GLU A 226 10.30 24.11 -6.37
C GLU A 226 9.04 24.96 -6.10
N PHE A 227 8.61 25.03 -4.85
CA PHE A 227 7.46 25.83 -4.41
C PHE A 227 7.69 26.35 -2.99
N GLU A 228 6.96 27.40 -2.63
CA GLU A 228 7.06 28.01 -1.30
C GLU A 228 6.42 27.11 -0.22
N HIS A 229 7.11 27.03 0.92
CA HIS A 229 6.59 26.41 2.13
C HIS A 229 6.03 27.49 3.06
N GLY A 230 4.96 27.16 3.78
CA GLY A 230 4.45 28.06 4.82
C GLY A 230 2.98 27.83 5.15
N ILE A 231 2.62 28.23 6.36
CA ILE A 231 1.25 28.09 6.90
C ILE A 231 0.22 28.84 6.05
N LYS A 232 0.61 29.92 5.34
CA LYS A 232 -0.25 30.66 4.44
C LYS A 232 -0.86 29.79 3.32
N HIS A 233 -0.15 28.74 2.89
CA HIS A 233 -0.60 27.81 1.87
C HIS A 233 -1.49 26.69 2.40
N MET A 234 -1.58 26.53 3.71
CA MET A 234 -2.47 25.57 4.38
C MET A 234 -3.93 26.07 4.47
N LYS A 235 -4.22 27.31 4.06
CA LYS A 235 -5.60 27.79 3.99
C LYS A 235 -6.46 26.81 3.20
N PRO A 236 -7.55 26.27 3.79
CA PRO A 236 -8.37 25.27 3.14
C PRO A 236 -8.99 25.79 1.86
N SER A 237 -8.81 25.08 0.77
CA SER A 237 -9.40 25.35 -0.53
C SER A 237 -10.24 24.15 -0.96
N ALA A 238 -11.56 24.28 -0.90
CA ALA A 238 -12.47 23.20 -1.27
C ALA A 238 -12.18 22.66 -2.68
N ARG A 239 -11.80 23.55 -3.61
CA ARG A 239 -11.41 23.16 -4.97
C ARG A 239 -10.18 22.27 -4.99
N THR A 240 -9.11 22.67 -4.28
CA THR A 240 -7.86 21.90 -4.22
C THR A 240 -8.06 20.57 -3.50
N MET A 241 -8.81 20.56 -2.38
CA MET A 241 -9.14 19.33 -1.66
C MET A 241 -9.97 18.37 -2.53
N LYS A 242 -10.95 18.89 -3.29
CA LYS A 242 -11.72 18.09 -4.25
C LYS A 242 -10.83 17.51 -5.36
N GLU A 243 -9.87 18.29 -5.88
CA GLU A 243 -8.90 17.79 -6.86
C GLU A 243 -8.01 16.68 -6.28
N ILE A 244 -7.55 16.80 -5.04
CA ILE A 244 -6.78 15.75 -4.35
C ILE A 244 -7.63 14.48 -4.18
N TYR A 245 -8.84 14.59 -3.67
CA TYR A 245 -9.70 13.43 -3.41
C TYR A 245 -10.36 12.84 -4.67
N SER A 246 -10.38 13.55 -5.80
CA SER A 246 -10.80 12.95 -7.08
C SER A 246 -9.92 11.75 -7.47
N ILE A 247 -8.66 11.73 -7.02
CA ILE A 247 -7.72 10.63 -7.20
C ILE A 247 -7.54 9.86 -5.89
N GLY A 248 -7.44 10.57 -4.77
CA GLY A 248 -7.15 10.00 -3.46
C GLY A 248 -8.26 9.11 -2.91
N LEU A 249 -9.53 9.50 -3.02
CA LEU A 249 -10.65 8.70 -2.53
C LEU A 249 -10.77 7.34 -3.26
N PRO A 250 -10.69 7.27 -4.60
CA PRO A 250 -10.57 6.01 -5.30
C PRO A 250 -9.41 5.13 -4.80
N ALA A 251 -8.26 5.72 -4.47
CA ALA A 251 -7.11 4.98 -3.95
C ALA A 251 -7.36 4.46 -2.51
N ILE A 252 -8.02 5.23 -1.65
CA ILE A 252 -8.46 4.79 -0.31
C ILE A 252 -9.37 3.57 -0.42
N ILE A 253 -10.39 3.66 -1.27
CA ILE A 253 -11.36 2.57 -1.48
C ILE A 253 -10.64 1.32 -2.02
N ALA A 254 -9.76 1.50 -3.00
CA ALA A 254 -8.99 0.40 -3.58
C ALA A 254 -8.15 -0.34 -2.52
N GLN A 255 -7.56 0.38 -1.57
CA GLN A 255 -6.78 -0.22 -0.47
C GLN A 255 -7.70 -0.97 0.51
N ALA A 256 -8.86 -0.42 0.85
CA ALA A 256 -9.83 -1.07 1.72
C ALA A 256 -10.40 -2.36 1.10
N LEU A 257 -10.64 -2.37 -0.22
CA LEU A 257 -11.13 -3.54 -0.94
C LEU A 257 -10.21 -4.76 -0.83
N MET A 258 -8.88 -4.56 -0.70
CA MET A 258 -7.93 -5.68 -0.51
C MET A 258 -8.24 -6.45 0.77
N SER A 259 -8.54 -5.77 1.87
CA SER A 259 -8.89 -6.41 3.14
C SER A 259 -10.24 -7.14 3.06
N ILE A 260 -11.22 -6.53 2.39
CA ILE A 260 -12.55 -7.13 2.17
C ILE A 260 -12.41 -8.41 1.34
N MET A 261 -11.60 -8.39 0.30
CA MET A 261 -11.35 -9.56 -0.56
C MET A 261 -10.75 -10.73 0.23
N VAL A 262 -9.73 -10.46 1.05
CA VAL A 262 -9.09 -11.50 1.87
C VAL A 262 -10.08 -12.09 2.88
N TYR A 263 -10.86 -11.25 3.55
CA TYR A 263 -11.90 -11.70 4.47
C TYR A 263 -12.95 -12.59 3.78
N ALA A 264 -13.47 -12.15 2.64
CA ALA A 264 -14.47 -12.89 1.89
C ALA A 264 -13.92 -14.22 1.34
N MET A 265 -12.67 -14.24 0.86
CA MET A 265 -12.01 -15.49 0.43
C MET A 265 -11.86 -16.47 1.59
N ASN A 266 -11.53 -16.02 2.78
CA ASN A 266 -11.49 -16.87 3.98
C ASN A 266 -12.87 -17.45 4.32
N LEU A 267 -13.95 -16.69 4.16
CA LEU A 267 -15.31 -17.20 4.33
C LEU A 267 -15.66 -18.28 3.26
N ILE A 268 -15.28 -18.05 2.01
CA ILE A 268 -15.49 -19.02 0.92
C ILE A 268 -14.74 -20.33 1.21
N LEU A 269 -13.51 -20.24 1.73
CA LEU A 269 -12.65 -21.40 2.02
C LEU A 269 -12.94 -22.07 3.37
N LYS A 270 -13.85 -21.53 4.19
CA LYS A 270 -14.15 -22.02 5.55
C LYS A 270 -14.50 -23.53 5.62
N PHE A 271 -15.02 -24.09 4.54
CA PHE A 271 -15.36 -25.52 4.47
C PHE A 271 -14.12 -26.44 4.46
N ASN A 272 -12.92 -25.93 4.14
CA ASN A 272 -11.67 -26.68 4.12
C ASN A 272 -10.59 -25.90 4.88
N PRO A 273 -10.39 -26.16 6.19
CA PRO A 273 -9.43 -25.43 7.02
C PRO A 273 -7.99 -25.48 6.50
N SER A 274 -7.59 -26.61 5.90
CA SER A 274 -6.23 -26.74 5.33
C SER A 274 -6.04 -25.86 4.09
N ALA A 275 -7.07 -25.75 3.24
CA ALA A 275 -7.05 -24.82 2.10
C ALA A 275 -7.09 -23.37 2.54
N GLN A 276 -7.85 -23.04 3.59
CA GLN A 276 -7.91 -21.71 4.17
C GLN A 276 -6.53 -21.30 4.73
N THR A 277 -5.87 -22.19 5.47
CA THR A 277 -4.51 -21.96 5.97
C THR A 277 -3.52 -21.78 4.82
N ALA A 278 -3.60 -22.64 3.79
CA ALA A 278 -2.76 -22.55 2.60
C ALA A 278 -2.91 -21.20 1.89
N TYR A 279 -4.14 -20.70 1.76
CA TYR A 279 -4.42 -19.38 1.20
C TYR A 279 -3.78 -18.25 2.02
N GLY A 280 -3.92 -18.30 3.34
CA GLY A 280 -3.32 -17.31 4.23
C GLY A 280 -1.79 -17.25 4.14
N LEU A 281 -1.14 -18.42 4.06
CA LEU A 281 0.31 -18.51 3.85
C LEU A 281 0.71 -18.00 2.46
N PHE A 282 0.00 -18.42 1.43
CA PHE A 282 0.23 -17.97 0.06
C PHE A 282 0.05 -16.45 -0.07
N TYR A 283 -0.96 -15.87 0.58
CA TYR A 283 -1.23 -14.43 0.53
C TYR A 283 -0.04 -13.60 1.01
N LYS A 284 0.75 -14.08 1.98
CA LYS A 284 1.98 -13.42 2.41
C LYS A 284 3.02 -13.37 1.29
N VAL A 285 3.18 -14.47 0.54
CA VAL A 285 4.07 -14.51 -0.63
C VAL A 285 3.57 -13.57 -1.72
N GLN A 286 2.28 -13.62 -2.02
CA GLN A 286 1.64 -12.75 -3.00
C GLN A 286 1.81 -11.26 -2.65
N GLN A 287 1.59 -10.88 -1.39
CA GLN A 287 1.82 -9.51 -0.93
C GLN A 287 3.25 -9.06 -1.18
N PHE A 288 4.24 -9.88 -0.85
CA PHE A 288 5.63 -9.53 -1.09
C PHE A 288 5.89 -9.26 -2.56
N VAL A 289 5.43 -10.13 -3.47
CA VAL A 289 5.61 -9.95 -4.92
C VAL A 289 4.86 -8.71 -5.42
N LEU A 290 3.60 -8.50 -4.99
CA LEU A 290 2.81 -7.34 -5.43
C LEU A 290 3.33 -6.02 -4.87
N PHE A 291 3.97 -6.00 -3.70
CA PHE A 291 4.59 -4.79 -3.16
C PHE A 291 5.69 -4.25 -4.07
N LEU A 292 6.40 -5.14 -4.79
CA LEU A 292 7.35 -4.71 -5.80
C LEU A 292 6.66 -3.95 -6.95
N ALA A 293 5.49 -4.43 -7.39
CA ALA A 293 4.67 -3.74 -8.39
C ALA A 293 4.12 -2.41 -7.85
N PHE A 294 3.69 -2.35 -6.59
CA PHE A 294 3.24 -1.11 -5.96
C PHE A 294 4.37 -0.08 -5.86
N GLY A 295 5.59 -0.51 -5.53
CA GLY A 295 6.75 0.37 -5.53
C GLY A 295 7.00 0.99 -6.90
N LEU A 296 6.93 0.20 -7.96
CA LEU A 296 7.11 0.71 -9.32
C LEU A 296 5.93 1.59 -9.76
N ARG A 297 4.68 1.26 -9.40
CA ARG A 297 3.51 2.12 -9.61
C ARG A 297 3.71 3.51 -9.01
N ASP A 298 4.28 3.57 -7.82
CA ASP A 298 4.52 4.83 -7.10
C ASP A 298 5.56 5.70 -7.84
N ALA A 299 6.45 5.11 -8.66
CA ALA A 299 7.33 5.83 -9.58
C ALA A 299 6.61 6.23 -10.88
N ILE A 300 5.81 5.34 -11.45
CA ILE A 300 5.03 5.58 -12.68
C ILE A 300 4.13 6.81 -12.53
N THR A 301 3.43 6.92 -11.40
CA THR A 301 2.44 7.97 -11.15
C THR A 301 3.04 9.38 -11.26
N PRO A 302 4.05 9.80 -10.50
CA PRO A 302 4.58 11.16 -10.60
C PRO A 302 5.29 11.44 -11.94
N ILE A 303 5.94 10.45 -12.55
CA ILE A 303 6.62 10.62 -13.84
C ILE A 303 5.62 10.95 -14.95
N ILE A 304 4.54 10.20 -15.03
CA ILE A 304 3.50 10.42 -16.05
C ILE A 304 2.69 11.68 -15.73
N ALA A 305 2.35 11.93 -14.45
CA ALA A 305 1.62 13.13 -14.04
C ALA A 305 2.41 14.41 -14.36
N PHE A 306 3.71 14.42 -14.10
CA PHE A 306 4.57 15.54 -14.46
C PHE A 306 4.64 15.73 -15.99
N ALA A 307 4.82 14.66 -16.75
CA ALA A 307 4.83 14.69 -18.21
C ALA A 307 3.49 15.17 -18.79
N TYR A 308 2.38 14.82 -18.15
CA TYR A 308 1.04 15.29 -18.50
C TYR A 308 0.90 16.79 -18.22
N GLY A 309 1.37 17.26 -17.07
CA GLY A 309 1.43 18.70 -16.75
C GLY A 309 2.28 19.50 -17.74
N MET A 310 3.35 18.92 -18.27
CA MET A 310 4.19 19.52 -19.32
C MET A 310 3.53 19.56 -20.70
N GLY A 311 2.44 18.84 -20.94
CA GLY A 311 1.86 18.63 -22.27
C GLY A 311 2.70 17.72 -23.18
N SER A 312 3.66 16.95 -22.65
CA SER A 312 4.58 16.15 -23.46
C SER A 312 4.02 14.77 -23.79
N LYS A 313 3.35 14.62 -24.93
CA LYS A 313 2.83 13.34 -25.45
C LYS A 313 3.91 12.23 -25.45
N LYS A 314 5.12 12.57 -25.92
CA LYS A 314 6.22 11.60 -26.02
C LYS A 314 6.57 11.05 -24.65
N ARG A 315 6.80 11.91 -23.65
CA ARG A 315 7.18 11.48 -22.30
C ARG A 315 6.07 10.67 -21.61
N ILE A 316 4.79 10.99 -21.86
CA ILE A 316 3.67 10.19 -21.35
C ILE A 316 3.70 8.78 -21.97
N LYS A 317 3.83 8.67 -23.30
CA LYS A 317 3.89 7.38 -24.00
C LYS A 317 5.10 6.56 -23.56
N ASP A 318 6.27 7.19 -23.40
CA ASP A 318 7.47 6.54 -22.88
C ASP A 318 7.27 6.09 -21.42
N GLY A 319 6.64 6.90 -20.56
CA GLY A 319 6.31 6.55 -19.18
C GLY A 319 5.39 5.33 -19.09
N ILE A 320 4.35 5.29 -19.91
CA ILE A 320 3.44 4.13 -20.01
C ILE A 320 4.22 2.88 -20.49
N ARG A 321 4.98 3.03 -21.55
CA ARG A 321 5.73 1.92 -22.15
C ARG A 321 6.76 1.32 -21.18
N TYR A 322 7.67 2.15 -20.64
CA TYR A 322 8.72 1.66 -19.73
C TYR A 322 8.15 1.23 -18.38
N GLY A 323 7.13 1.91 -17.87
CA GLY A 323 6.42 1.48 -16.67
C GLY A 323 5.85 0.07 -16.81
N LEU A 324 5.16 -0.24 -17.91
CA LEU A 324 4.63 -1.57 -18.19
C LEU A 324 5.75 -2.60 -18.41
N ILE A 325 6.77 -2.29 -19.20
CA ILE A 325 7.88 -3.22 -19.47
C ILE A 325 8.59 -3.63 -18.17
N TYR A 326 8.92 -2.66 -17.32
CA TYR A 326 9.63 -2.95 -16.07
C TYR A 326 8.73 -3.68 -15.06
N THR A 327 7.43 -3.35 -15.01
CA THR A 327 6.47 -4.08 -14.17
C THR A 327 6.35 -5.53 -14.63
N ILE A 328 6.21 -5.78 -15.93
CA ILE A 328 6.10 -7.14 -16.48
C ILE A 328 7.39 -7.93 -16.18
N ALA A 329 8.55 -7.34 -16.40
CA ALA A 329 9.83 -7.99 -16.12
C ALA A 329 9.97 -8.37 -14.63
N LEU A 330 9.57 -7.46 -13.74
CA LEU A 330 9.59 -7.69 -12.30
C LEU A 330 8.61 -8.79 -11.88
N MET A 331 7.42 -8.82 -12.47
CA MET A 331 6.41 -9.83 -12.19
C MET A 331 6.79 -11.21 -12.75
N ILE A 332 7.42 -11.27 -13.92
CA ILE A 332 7.99 -12.53 -14.46
C ILE A 332 9.02 -13.09 -13.48
N LEU A 333 9.90 -12.24 -12.93
CA LEU A 333 10.84 -12.68 -11.89
C LEU A 333 10.11 -13.23 -10.66
N GLY A 334 9.03 -12.57 -10.22
CA GLY A 334 8.18 -13.07 -9.14
C GLY A 334 7.56 -14.43 -9.44
N VAL A 335 7.04 -14.63 -10.66
CA VAL A 335 6.52 -15.95 -11.11
C VAL A 335 7.62 -17.00 -11.08
N LEU A 336 8.79 -16.71 -11.64
CA LEU A 336 9.91 -17.66 -11.67
C LEU A 336 10.34 -18.09 -10.26
N ILE A 337 10.45 -17.15 -9.33
CA ILE A 337 10.79 -17.47 -7.93
C ILE A 337 9.74 -18.38 -7.29
N THR A 338 8.45 -18.08 -7.50
CA THR A 338 7.35 -18.85 -6.89
C THR A 338 7.21 -20.23 -7.54
N GLU A 339 7.48 -20.38 -8.84
CA GLU A 339 7.40 -21.66 -9.56
C GLU A 339 8.64 -22.57 -9.33
N ILE A 340 9.82 -21.98 -9.16
CA ILE A 340 11.04 -22.76 -8.93
C ILE A 340 11.15 -23.23 -7.47
N PHE A 341 10.70 -22.41 -6.51
CA PHE A 341 10.90 -22.66 -5.08
C PHE A 341 9.64 -22.91 -4.25
N PRO A 342 8.54 -23.52 -4.77
CA PRO A 342 7.32 -23.66 -3.97
C PRO A 342 7.53 -24.56 -2.75
N ASN A 343 8.38 -25.60 -2.86
CA ASN A 343 8.71 -26.48 -1.76
C ASN A 343 9.54 -25.79 -0.66
N ALA A 344 10.44 -24.88 -1.05
CA ALA A 344 11.24 -24.11 -0.09
C ALA A 344 10.34 -23.15 0.72
N PHE A 345 9.40 -22.47 0.04
CA PHE A 345 8.40 -21.64 0.72
C PHE A 345 7.49 -22.46 1.63
N ALA A 346 7.03 -23.64 1.19
CA ALA A 346 6.21 -24.52 2.02
C ALA A 346 6.95 -24.98 3.29
N SER A 347 8.25 -25.19 3.22
CA SER A 347 9.09 -25.53 4.36
C SER A 347 9.36 -24.32 5.24
N LEU A 348 9.64 -23.15 4.65
CA LEU A 348 9.88 -21.88 5.35
C LEU A 348 8.67 -21.47 6.22
N PHE A 349 7.46 -21.63 5.68
CA PHE A 349 6.22 -21.29 6.37
C PHE A 349 5.67 -22.45 7.23
N ASN A 350 6.38 -23.59 7.30
CA ASN A 350 5.94 -24.76 8.06
C ASN A 350 4.50 -25.19 7.74
N ALA A 351 4.21 -25.33 6.44
CA ALA A 351 2.85 -25.48 5.92
C ALA A 351 2.13 -26.77 6.37
N GLY A 352 2.84 -27.75 6.98
CA GLY A 352 2.27 -28.95 7.60
C GLY A 352 1.26 -29.68 6.70
N GLN A 353 0.05 -29.91 7.21
CA GLN A 353 -1.04 -30.56 6.49
C GLN A 353 -1.58 -29.75 5.29
N SER A 354 -1.33 -28.44 5.29
CA SER A 354 -1.75 -27.53 4.21
C SER A 354 -0.77 -27.49 3.03
N ARG A 355 0.35 -28.25 3.10
CA ARG A 355 1.44 -28.19 2.12
C ARG A 355 1.01 -28.40 0.68
N ALA A 356 0.17 -29.42 0.42
CA ALA A 356 -0.29 -29.74 -0.91
C ALA A 356 -1.14 -28.61 -1.50
N TYR A 357 -2.07 -28.06 -0.72
CA TYR A 357 -2.90 -26.91 -1.12
C TYR A 357 -2.06 -25.64 -1.30
N PHE A 358 -1.05 -25.42 -0.46
CA PHE A 358 -0.15 -24.27 -0.58
C PHE A 358 0.67 -24.33 -1.87
N ILE A 359 1.27 -25.51 -2.19
CA ILE A 359 2.01 -25.68 -3.45
C ILE A 359 1.08 -25.50 -4.65
N GLY A 360 -0.15 -26.04 -4.59
CA GLY A 360 -1.16 -25.83 -5.63
C GLY A 360 -1.51 -24.34 -5.81
N ALA A 361 -1.71 -23.61 -4.72
CA ALA A 361 -1.92 -22.17 -4.74
C ALA A 361 -0.72 -21.44 -5.34
N MET A 362 0.52 -21.77 -4.92
CA MET A 362 1.75 -21.17 -5.44
C MET A 362 1.82 -21.30 -6.96
N ARG A 363 1.60 -22.49 -7.51
CA ARG A 363 1.72 -22.76 -8.95
C ARG A 363 0.59 -22.13 -9.78
N ILE A 364 -0.65 -22.15 -9.29
CA ILE A 364 -1.80 -21.67 -10.08
C ILE A 364 -1.93 -20.15 -9.96
N ILE A 365 -1.87 -19.63 -8.73
CA ILE A 365 -2.12 -18.19 -8.53
C ILE A 365 -0.93 -17.35 -9.01
N SER A 366 0.30 -17.86 -8.95
CA SER A 366 1.49 -17.14 -9.46
C SER A 366 1.37 -16.74 -10.94
N ILE A 367 0.64 -17.52 -11.75
CA ILE A 367 0.35 -17.20 -13.15
C ILE A 367 -0.34 -15.81 -13.26
N SER A 368 -1.13 -15.46 -12.24
CA SER A 368 -1.82 -14.16 -12.21
C SER A 368 -0.89 -12.96 -11.98
N PHE A 369 0.33 -13.16 -11.46
CA PHE A 369 1.20 -12.05 -11.04
C PHE A 369 1.53 -11.08 -12.16
N VAL A 370 1.74 -11.58 -13.38
CA VAL A 370 2.02 -10.71 -14.54
C VAL A 370 0.83 -9.80 -14.82
N PHE A 371 -0.38 -10.35 -14.86
CA PHE A 371 -1.60 -9.58 -15.12
C PHE A 371 -1.92 -8.65 -13.94
N ALA A 372 -1.72 -9.12 -12.71
CA ALA A 372 -1.88 -8.31 -11.50
C ALA A 372 -0.92 -7.11 -11.48
N GLY A 373 0.34 -7.31 -11.85
CA GLY A 373 1.31 -6.23 -12.00
C GLY A 373 0.91 -5.21 -13.07
N ILE A 374 0.46 -5.67 -14.24
CA ILE A 374 -0.06 -4.79 -15.29
C ILE A 374 -1.25 -3.97 -14.78
N ASN A 375 -2.20 -4.60 -14.07
CA ASN A 375 -3.33 -3.91 -13.46
C ASN A 375 -2.90 -2.86 -12.43
N VAL A 376 -1.88 -3.15 -11.61
CA VAL A 376 -1.29 -2.20 -10.66
C VAL A 376 -0.63 -1.03 -11.40
N ALA A 377 0.11 -1.29 -12.48
CA ALA A 377 0.69 -0.24 -13.31
C ALA A 377 -0.39 0.62 -13.97
N TYR A 378 -1.48 0.03 -14.47
CA TYR A 378 -2.63 0.76 -15.00
C TYR A 378 -3.25 1.70 -13.97
N GLN A 379 -3.39 1.28 -12.71
CA GLN A 379 -3.88 2.15 -11.64
C GLN A 379 -3.00 3.41 -11.50
N GLY A 380 -1.68 3.26 -11.49
CA GLY A 380 -0.74 4.39 -11.43
C GLY A 380 -0.85 5.31 -12.65
N ILE A 381 -0.98 4.75 -13.84
CA ILE A 381 -1.15 5.51 -15.09
C ILE A 381 -2.47 6.31 -15.06
N TYR A 382 -3.57 5.69 -14.63
CA TYR A 382 -4.86 6.40 -14.53
C TYR A 382 -4.81 7.52 -13.50
N GLN A 383 -4.26 7.26 -12.32
CA GLN A 383 -4.09 8.27 -11.27
C GLN A 383 -3.26 9.45 -11.78
N ALA A 384 -2.18 9.20 -12.52
CA ALA A 384 -1.32 10.20 -13.13
C ALA A 384 -2.06 11.08 -14.16
N LEU A 385 -2.98 10.48 -14.90
CA LEU A 385 -3.79 11.15 -15.93
C LEU A 385 -5.16 11.61 -15.40
N ASN A 386 -5.30 11.79 -14.08
CA ASN A 386 -6.55 12.21 -13.44
C ASN A 386 -7.74 11.27 -13.75
N GLY A 387 -7.48 9.98 -13.81
CA GLY A 387 -8.43 8.88 -14.05
C GLY A 387 -8.69 8.07 -12.77
N GLY A 388 -9.07 8.74 -11.67
CA GLY A 388 -9.33 8.09 -10.39
C GLY A 388 -10.45 7.05 -10.46
N LEU A 389 -11.52 7.34 -11.22
CA LEU A 389 -12.65 6.40 -11.40
C LEU A 389 -12.23 5.14 -12.15
N GLU A 390 -11.43 5.25 -13.20
CA GLU A 390 -10.91 4.10 -13.94
C GLU A 390 -10.03 3.22 -13.03
N SER A 391 -9.21 3.85 -12.19
CA SER A 391 -8.41 3.15 -11.17
C SER A 391 -9.29 2.40 -10.18
N LEU A 392 -10.38 3.03 -9.70
CA LEU A 392 -11.33 2.40 -8.79
C LEU A 392 -12.06 1.22 -9.44
N VAL A 393 -12.54 1.37 -10.67
CA VAL A 393 -13.27 0.30 -11.38
C VAL A 393 -12.38 -0.93 -11.54
N ILE A 394 -11.11 -0.77 -11.92
CA ILE A 394 -10.17 -1.90 -11.99
C ILE A 394 -10.01 -2.55 -10.61
N SER A 395 -9.90 -1.78 -9.53
CA SER A 395 -9.80 -2.33 -8.19
C SER A 395 -11.06 -3.13 -7.79
N LEU A 396 -12.24 -2.62 -8.12
CA LEU A 396 -13.51 -3.29 -7.87
C LEU A 396 -13.61 -4.62 -8.65
N LEU A 397 -13.25 -4.62 -9.93
CA LEU A 397 -13.25 -5.83 -10.75
C LEU A 397 -12.34 -6.91 -10.16
N ARG A 398 -11.11 -6.52 -9.79
CA ARG A 398 -10.08 -7.42 -9.29
C ARG A 398 -10.40 -8.00 -7.91
N GLN A 399 -10.97 -7.21 -7.03
CA GLN A 399 -11.04 -7.53 -5.60
C GLN A 399 -12.44 -7.88 -5.11
N LEU A 400 -13.48 -7.60 -5.90
CA LEU A 400 -14.86 -7.85 -5.48
C LEU A 400 -15.68 -8.49 -6.60
N VAL A 401 -15.83 -7.79 -7.74
CA VAL A 401 -16.86 -8.07 -8.73
C VAL A 401 -16.62 -9.37 -9.49
N ILE A 402 -15.37 -9.72 -9.79
CA ILE A 402 -15.03 -10.92 -10.56
C ILE A 402 -14.56 -12.03 -9.61
N ILE A 403 -13.61 -11.75 -8.74
CA ILE A 403 -12.94 -12.80 -7.96
C ILE A 403 -13.88 -13.49 -6.98
N LEU A 404 -14.72 -12.74 -6.25
CA LEU A 404 -15.56 -13.34 -5.21
C LEU A 404 -16.71 -14.18 -5.79
N PRO A 405 -17.46 -13.72 -6.80
CA PRO A 405 -18.46 -14.59 -7.43
C PRO A 405 -17.84 -15.81 -8.08
N LEU A 406 -16.70 -15.66 -8.75
CA LEU A 406 -16.04 -16.79 -9.41
C LEU A 406 -15.52 -17.82 -8.40
N ALA A 407 -14.87 -17.38 -7.33
CA ALA A 407 -14.42 -18.25 -6.25
C ALA A 407 -15.61 -18.94 -5.53
N ALA A 408 -16.70 -18.20 -5.31
CA ALA A 408 -17.92 -18.77 -4.73
C ALA A 408 -18.53 -19.85 -5.62
N ILE A 409 -18.66 -19.62 -6.93
CA ILE A 409 -19.14 -20.62 -7.90
C ILE A 409 -18.23 -21.84 -7.89
N PHE A 410 -16.91 -21.65 -7.97
CA PHE A 410 -15.96 -22.76 -7.95
C PHE A 410 -16.01 -23.54 -6.63
N SER A 411 -16.26 -22.85 -5.50
CA SER A 411 -16.41 -23.53 -4.20
C SER A 411 -17.60 -24.49 -4.15
N VAL A 412 -18.67 -24.23 -4.91
CA VAL A 412 -19.83 -25.14 -4.98
C VAL A 412 -19.43 -26.47 -5.62
N PHE A 413 -18.67 -26.44 -6.75
CA PHE A 413 -18.20 -27.68 -7.41
C PHE A 413 -17.22 -28.46 -6.51
N VAL A 414 -16.39 -27.76 -5.74
CA VAL A 414 -15.46 -28.39 -4.81
C VAL A 414 -16.19 -29.03 -3.63
N ARG A 415 -17.21 -28.38 -3.07
CA ARG A 415 -18.01 -28.91 -1.95
C ARG A 415 -18.84 -30.13 -2.34
N ASN A 416 -19.20 -30.23 -3.61
CA ASN A 416 -19.96 -31.36 -4.15
C ASN A 416 -19.05 -32.50 -4.64
N ASP A 417 -17.76 -32.50 -4.29
CA ASP A 417 -16.73 -33.47 -4.68
C ASP A 417 -16.59 -33.68 -6.20
N GLN A 418 -17.06 -32.70 -7.00
CA GLN A 418 -16.97 -32.76 -8.45
C GLN A 418 -15.58 -32.36 -8.95
N MET A 419 -14.88 -31.48 -8.19
CA MET A 419 -13.58 -30.99 -8.54
C MET A 419 -12.71 -30.73 -7.28
N GLY A 420 -11.39 -30.79 -7.46
CA GLY A 420 -10.44 -30.50 -6.38
C GLY A 420 -10.36 -29.02 -6.00
N VAL A 421 -9.88 -28.71 -4.80
CA VAL A 421 -9.72 -27.35 -4.25
C VAL A 421 -8.93 -26.42 -5.18
N SER A 422 -8.02 -26.95 -5.98
CA SER A 422 -7.24 -26.22 -6.97
C SER A 422 -8.09 -25.44 -7.98
N LEU A 423 -9.35 -25.83 -8.18
CA LEU A 423 -10.28 -25.08 -9.02
C LEU A 423 -10.49 -23.65 -8.49
N ILE A 424 -10.59 -23.48 -7.16
CA ILE A 424 -10.79 -22.15 -6.55
C ILE A 424 -9.59 -21.23 -6.83
N TRP A 425 -8.37 -21.78 -6.90
CA TRP A 425 -7.17 -20.98 -7.20
C TRP A 425 -7.20 -20.37 -8.61
N TRP A 426 -7.89 -21.00 -9.55
CA TRP A 426 -8.06 -20.46 -10.91
C TRP A 426 -8.88 -19.17 -10.96
N ALA A 427 -9.66 -18.88 -9.92
CA ALA A 427 -10.37 -17.61 -9.83
C ALA A 427 -9.42 -16.41 -9.92
N PHE A 428 -8.18 -16.51 -9.41
CA PHE A 428 -7.21 -15.42 -9.44
C PHE A 428 -6.67 -15.14 -10.86
N PRO A 429 -6.10 -16.12 -11.60
CA PRO A 429 -5.64 -15.88 -12.97
C PRO A 429 -6.74 -15.37 -13.90
N ILE A 430 -7.93 -15.93 -13.81
CA ILE A 430 -9.08 -15.52 -14.64
C ILE A 430 -9.44 -14.05 -14.31
N THR A 431 -9.56 -13.72 -13.02
CA THR A 431 -9.90 -12.36 -12.59
C THR A 431 -8.87 -11.34 -13.05
N GLU A 432 -7.59 -11.61 -12.84
CA GLU A 432 -6.55 -10.67 -13.21
C GLU A 432 -6.41 -10.49 -14.72
N PHE A 433 -6.60 -11.58 -15.48
CA PHE A 433 -6.60 -11.52 -16.95
C PHE A 433 -7.78 -10.70 -17.48
N VAL A 434 -9.01 -10.97 -17.03
CA VAL A 434 -10.21 -10.23 -17.46
C VAL A 434 -10.09 -8.74 -17.06
N SER A 435 -9.62 -8.47 -15.85
CA SER A 435 -9.37 -7.08 -15.40
C SER A 435 -8.31 -6.38 -16.24
N CYS A 436 -7.27 -7.11 -16.67
CA CYS A 436 -6.23 -6.58 -17.55
C CYS A 436 -6.77 -6.18 -18.92
N LEU A 437 -7.70 -6.99 -19.49
CA LEU A 437 -8.37 -6.63 -20.75
C LEU A 437 -9.23 -5.38 -20.59
N ALA A 438 -10.03 -5.28 -19.50
CA ALA A 438 -10.82 -4.10 -19.19
C ALA A 438 -9.90 -2.88 -18.99
N GLY A 439 -8.77 -3.06 -18.29
CA GLY A 439 -7.76 -2.02 -18.10
C GLY A 439 -7.16 -1.53 -19.41
N TYR A 440 -6.88 -2.42 -20.34
CA TYR A 440 -6.39 -2.02 -21.66
C TYR A 440 -7.39 -1.12 -22.41
N VAL A 441 -8.68 -1.46 -22.34
CA VAL A 441 -9.75 -0.63 -22.95
C VAL A 441 -9.78 0.77 -22.31
N PHE A 442 -9.71 0.84 -20.98
CA PHE A 442 -9.66 2.12 -20.28
C PHE A 442 -8.40 2.91 -20.61
N LEU A 443 -7.24 2.24 -20.71
CA LEU A 443 -6.00 2.90 -21.12
C LEU A 443 -6.13 3.55 -22.49
N LYS A 444 -6.65 2.83 -23.48
CA LYS A 444 -6.89 3.37 -24.82
C LYS A 444 -7.84 4.57 -24.81
N LYS A 445 -8.92 4.47 -24.02
CA LYS A 445 -9.89 5.56 -23.86
C LYS A 445 -9.25 6.82 -23.25
N ILE A 446 -8.47 6.66 -22.17
CA ILE A 446 -7.77 7.77 -21.52
C ILE A 446 -6.72 8.37 -22.45
N GLN A 447 -5.92 7.54 -23.14
CA GLN A 447 -4.94 8.03 -24.11
C GLN A 447 -5.60 8.89 -25.20
N ARG A 448 -6.68 8.40 -25.82
CA ARG A 448 -7.41 9.14 -26.85
C ARG A 448 -8.00 10.46 -26.33
N ASN A 449 -8.58 10.45 -25.13
CA ASN A 449 -9.31 11.59 -24.60
C ASN A 449 -8.42 12.66 -23.96
N LYS A 450 -7.27 12.27 -23.40
CA LYS A 450 -6.42 13.17 -22.61
C LYS A 450 -5.03 13.35 -23.19
N VAL A 451 -4.41 12.32 -23.75
CA VAL A 451 -3.04 12.40 -24.25
C VAL A 451 -2.99 12.86 -25.71
N GLU A 452 -3.85 12.31 -26.57
CA GLU A 452 -3.85 12.68 -27.99
C GLU A 452 -4.35 14.10 -28.24
N LYS A 453 -5.13 14.66 -27.30
CA LYS A 453 -5.63 16.05 -27.37
C LYS A 453 -4.65 17.08 -26.83
N LEU A 454 -3.53 16.68 -26.26
CA LEU A 454 -2.46 17.63 -25.95
C LEU A 454 -1.92 18.22 -27.23
N GLY A 455 -1.67 19.49 -27.29
CA GLY A 455 -1.22 20.23 -28.46
C GLY A 455 0.11 19.79 -29.04
#